data_ecda20f3bf76f9736a1fe1c0b54d0ff1
#
_entry.id   ecda20f3bf76f9736a1fe1c0b54d0ff1
#
_cell.length_a   1.000
_cell.length_b   1.000
_cell.length_c   1.000
_cell.angle_alpha   90.00
_cell.angle_beta   90.00
_cell.angle_gamma   90.00
#
_symmetry.space_group_name_H-M   'P 1'
#
loop_
_entity.id
_entity.type
_entity.pdbx_description
1 polymer ?
#
loop_
_entity_poly.entity_id
_entity_poly.type
_entity_poly.pdbx_seq_one_letter_code
_entity_poly.pdbx_strand_id
1 'polypeptide(L)'
;KLDASLDAQGLEPEEPFRMKDIVYIVTNKGFWLIALLCVLFYSAVFPFIKYAADLMVQKYNVDPKLAGTIPGLLPIGAIILTPLFGSLYDRIGKGATLMTIGAVMLIFVHTMFALPILNVWWFATIIMIVLGFAFSLVPSAMWPSVPKIIPEKQLGTAYALIFWVQNWGLMGVPLLIGWVLNSYCKGPVVDGAQTYDY
;
A
#
# COMPACT_ATOMS: atom_id res chain seq x y z
N LYS A 1 -12.86 -35.27 14.57
CA LYS A 1 -11.43 -35.76 14.63
C LYS A 1 -10.45 -34.59 14.69
N LEU A 2 -10.69 -33.47 13.95
CA LEU A 2 -9.86 -32.28 14.03
C LEU A 2 -9.98 -31.60 15.41
N ASP A 3 -11.21 -31.40 15.89
CA ASP A 3 -11.49 -30.80 17.20
C ASP A 3 -10.85 -31.58 18.34
N ALA A 4 -10.93 -32.92 18.30
CA ALA A 4 -10.28 -33.78 19.30
C ALA A 4 -8.72 -33.71 19.27
N SER A 5 -8.13 -33.36 18.12
CA SER A 5 -6.70 -33.15 17.99
C SER A 5 -6.26 -31.76 18.46
N LEU A 6 -7.13 -30.76 18.36
CA LEU A 6 -6.90 -29.41 18.87
C LEU A 6 -7.01 -29.36 20.40
N ASP A 7 -8.01 -30.04 20.97
CA ASP A 7 -8.16 -30.20 22.42
C ASP A 7 -6.94 -30.89 23.06
N ALA A 8 -6.38 -31.90 22.35
CA ALA A 8 -5.17 -32.59 22.80
C ALA A 8 -3.90 -31.71 22.78
N GLN A 9 -3.91 -30.62 22.00
CA GLN A 9 -2.83 -29.64 21.90
C GLN A 9 -3.07 -28.39 22.76
N GLY A 10 -4.18 -28.34 23.50
CA GLY A 10 -4.56 -27.16 24.29
C GLY A 10 -4.94 -25.94 23.45
N LEU A 11 -5.26 -26.15 22.19
CA LEU A 11 -5.72 -25.12 21.27
C LEU A 11 -7.26 -25.07 21.34
N GLU A 12 -7.82 -23.91 21.67
CA GLU A 12 -9.26 -23.71 21.59
C GLU A 12 -9.71 -23.85 20.14
N PRO A 13 -10.83 -24.59 19.88
CA PRO A 13 -11.39 -24.70 18.53
C PRO A 13 -11.77 -23.31 18.02
N GLU A 14 -11.48 -23.02 16.74
CA GLU A 14 -11.90 -21.78 16.09
C GLU A 14 -13.43 -21.64 16.21
N GLU A 15 -13.89 -20.55 16.82
CA GLU A 15 -15.32 -20.27 16.86
C GLU A 15 -15.84 -20.05 15.43
N PRO A 16 -16.98 -20.68 15.08
CA PRO A 16 -17.57 -20.49 13.76
C PRO A 16 -17.92 -19.02 13.55
N PHE A 17 -17.68 -18.52 12.34
CA PHE A 17 -18.06 -17.17 11.92
C PHE A 17 -19.52 -16.86 12.28
N ARG A 18 -19.76 -15.70 12.88
CA ARG A 18 -21.08 -15.21 13.24
C ARG A 18 -21.29 -13.82 12.63
N MET A 19 -22.47 -13.57 12.06
CA MET A 19 -22.84 -12.25 11.52
C MET A 19 -22.74 -11.13 12.56
N LYS A 20 -22.88 -11.45 13.85
CA LYS A 20 -22.67 -10.51 14.96
C LYS A 20 -21.25 -9.95 15.02
N ASP A 21 -20.26 -10.71 14.56
CA ASP A 21 -18.85 -10.28 14.55
C ASP A 21 -18.64 -9.12 13.58
N ILE A 22 -19.30 -9.14 12.43
CA ILE A 22 -19.29 -8.02 11.47
C ILE A 22 -19.82 -6.76 12.15
N VAL A 23 -20.98 -6.84 12.83
CA VAL A 23 -21.58 -5.69 13.48
C VAL A 23 -20.64 -5.13 14.56
N TYR A 24 -20.04 -5.99 15.36
CA TYR A 24 -19.06 -5.59 16.37
C TYR A 24 -17.86 -4.86 15.76
N ILE A 25 -17.28 -5.42 14.69
CA ILE A 25 -16.11 -4.85 14.01
C ILE A 25 -16.45 -3.49 13.39
N VAL A 26 -17.54 -3.39 12.62
CA VAL A 26 -17.92 -2.15 11.92
C VAL A 26 -18.41 -1.04 12.85
N THR A 27 -18.79 -1.35 14.09
CA THR A 27 -19.10 -0.34 15.11
C THR A 27 -17.85 0.18 15.83
N ASN A 28 -16.70 -0.48 15.68
CA ASN A 28 -15.45 -0.05 16.29
C ASN A 28 -14.80 1.10 15.50
N LYS A 29 -14.64 2.26 16.12
CA LYS A 29 -14.01 3.43 15.50
C LYS A 29 -12.55 3.18 15.10
N GLY A 30 -11.80 2.40 15.88
CA GLY A 30 -10.42 2.03 15.58
C GLY A 30 -10.31 1.21 14.30
N PHE A 31 -11.27 0.31 14.04
CA PHE A 31 -11.36 -0.45 12.80
C PHE A 31 -11.43 0.48 11.58
N TRP A 32 -12.33 1.48 11.59
CA TRP A 32 -12.47 2.40 10.47
C TRP A 32 -11.25 3.28 10.25
N LEU A 33 -10.54 3.68 11.31
CA LEU A 33 -9.29 4.42 11.16
C LEU A 33 -8.21 3.59 10.46
N ILE A 34 -8.07 2.30 10.80
CA ILE A 34 -7.13 1.40 10.14
C ILE A 34 -7.61 1.08 8.72
N ALA A 35 -8.88 0.78 8.51
CA ALA A 35 -9.43 0.51 7.18
C ALA A 35 -9.26 1.72 6.24
N LEU A 36 -9.51 2.94 6.72
CA LEU A 36 -9.31 4.16 5.97
C LEU A 36 -7.82 4.39 5.65
N LEU A 37 -6.94 4.22 6.62
CA LEU A 37 -5.51 4.30 6.39
C LEU A 37 -5.07 3.28 5.33
N CYS A 38 -5.56 2.04 5.44
CA CYS A 38 -5.25 0.96 4.53
C CYS A 38 -5.68 1.30 3.10
N VAL A 39 -6.94 1.70 2.88
CA VAL A 39 -7.42 2.04 1.53
C VAL A 39 -6.69 3.22 0.94
N LEU A 40 -6.45 4.29 1.70
CA LEU A 40 -5.77 5.49 1.21
C LEU A 40 -4.31 5.20 0.88
N PHE A 41 -3.60 4.51 1.79
CA PHE A 41 -2.19 4.19 1.62
C PHE A 41 -1.95 3.26 0.41
N TYR A 42 -2.67 2.14 0.34
CA TYR A 42 -2.50 1.19 -0.76
C TYR A 42 -2.97 1.75 -2.10
N SER A 43 -4.02 2.59 -2.09
CA SER A 43 -4.50 3.27 -3.31
C SER A 43 -3.54 4.34 -3.82
N ALA A 44 -2.70 4.93 -2.96
CA ALA A 44 -1.65 5.84 -3.41
C ALA A 44 -0.45 5.07 -4.01
N VAL A 45 -0.13 3.88 -3.51
CA VAL A 45 1.09 3.15 -3.91
C VAL A 45 0.85 2.25 -5.13
N PHE A 46 -0.11 1.34 -5.08
CA PHE A 46 -0.27 0.33 -6.13
C PHE A 46 -0.70 0.88 -7.48
N PRO A 47 -1.68 1.79 -7.57
CA PRO A 47 -2.00 2.44 -8.83
C PRO A 47 -0.81 3.23 -9.41
N PHE A 48 -0.05 3.93 -8.55
CA PHE A 48 1.15 4.62 -8.97
C PHE A 48 2.17 3.67 -9.61
N ILE A 49 2.47 2.53 -8.97
CA ILE A 49 3.42 1.54 -9.52
C ILE A 49 2.96 1.02 -10.87
N LYS A 50 1.65 0.85 -11.07
CA LYS A 50 1.09 0.39 -12.34
C LYS A 50 1.45 1.31 -13.51
N TYR A 51 1.51 2.62 -13.28
CA TYR A 51 1.84 3.62 -14.28
C TYR A 51 3.30 4.09 -14.21
N ALA A 52 4.05 3.66 -13.19
CA ALA A 52 5.39 4.18 -12.92
C ALA A 52 6.40 3.90 -14.04
N ALA A 53 6.32 2.76 -14.72
CA ALA A 53 7.22 2.46 -15.83
C ALA A 53 7.00 3.43 -17.00
N ASP A 54 5.75 3.74 -17.35
CA ASP A 54 5.42 4.72 -18.38
C ASP A 54 5.87 6.13 -17.95
N LEU A 55 5.63 6.52 -16.71
CA LEU A 55 6.15 7.77 -16.13
C LEU A 55 7.68 7.87 -16.26
N MET A 56 8.43 6.78 -16.04
CA MET A 56 9.88 6.75 -16.19
C MET A 56 10.30 7.04 -17.64
N VAL A 57 9.59 6.49 -18.62
CA VAL A 57 9.86 6.75 -20.03
C VAL A 57 9.50 8.18 -20.42
N GLN A 58 8.27 8.59 -20.15
CA GLN A 58 7.71 9.85 -20.68
C GLN A 58 8.31 11.08 -19.99
N LYS A 59 8.48 11.05 -18.68
CA LYS A 59 8.93 12.20 -17.90
C LYS A 59 10.44 12.22 -17.66
N TYR A 60 11.03 11.06 -17.40
CA TYR A 60 12.43 10.95 -16.97
C TYR A 60 13.37 10.45 -18.07
N ASN A 61 12.86 10.24 -19.30
CA ASN A 61 13.61 9.77 -20.47
C ASN A 61 14.42 8.49 -20.22
N VAL A 62 13.88 7.57 -19.43
CA VAL A 62 14.47 6.25 -19.19
C VAL A 62 14.22 5.36 -20.40
N ASP A 63 15.23 4.59 -20.83
CA ASP A 63 15.06 3.59 -21.89
C ASP A 63 13.87 2.66 -21.57
N PRO A 64 12.93 2.43 -22.49
CA PRO A 64 11.77 1.57 -22.24
C PRO A 64 12.12 0.17 -21.74
N LYS A 65 13.29 -0.37 -22.13
CA LYS A 65 13.77 -1.68 -21.68
C LYS A 65 14.17 -1.68 -20.19
N LEU A 66 14.53 -0.52 -19.65
CA LEU A 66 14.98 -0.35 -18.27
C LEU A 66 13.95 0.34 -17.38
N ALA A 67 12.87 0.88 -17.96
CA ALA A 67 11.88 1.68 -17.24
C ALA A 67 11.22 0.95 -16.09
N GLY A 68 11.04 -0.37 -16.18
CA GLY A 68 10.48 -1.20 -15.13
C GLY A 68 11.45 -1.49 -13.97
N THR A 69 12.76 -1.28 -14.15
CA THR A 69 13.75 -1.58 -13.09
C THR A 69 13.64 -0.64 -11.90
N ILE A 70 13.39 0.65 -12.16
CA ILE A 70 13.26 1.67 -11.12
C ILE A 70 12.06 1.40 -10.19
N PRO A 71 10.83 1.23 -10.70
CA PRO A 71 9.71 0.79 -9.87
C PRO A 71 9.92 -0.57 -9.22
N GLY A 72 10.66 -1.47 -9.85
CA GLY A 72 11.03 -2.78 -9.33
C GLY A 72 11.87 -2.73 -8.04
N LEU A 73 12.54 -1.61 -7.75
CA LEU A 73 13.27 -1.42 -6.49
C LEU A 73 12.35 -1.45 -5.26
N LEU A 74 11.08 -1.07 -5.42
CA LEU A 74 10.14 -1.03 -4.30
C LEU A 74 9.89 -2.41 -3.67
N PRO A 75 9.47 -3.46 -4.40
CA PRO A 75 9.29 -4.79 -3.81
C PRO A 75 10.60 -5.39 -3.29
N ILE A 76 11.74 -5.13 -3.96
CA ILE A 76 13.05 -5.60 -3.51
C ILE A 76 13.40 -4.93 -2.17
N GLY A 77 13.24 -3.61 -2.07
CA GLY A 77 13.45 -2.87 -0.83
C GLY A 77 12.53 -3.34 0.30
N ALA A 78 11.27 -3.65 -0.01
CA ALA A 78 10.29 -4.12 0.97
C ALA A 78 10.70 -5.45 1.62
N ILE A 79 11.32 -6.37 0.89
CA ILE A 79 11.81 -7.65 1.44
C ILE A 79 12.79 -7.41 2.59
N ILE A 80 13.66 -6.41 2.47
CA ILE A 80 14.68 -6.08 3.48
C ILE A 80 14.12 -5.15 4.55
N LEU A 81 13.42 -4.10 4.15
CA LEU A 81 12.99 -3.03 5.05
C LEU A 81 11.81 -3.43 5.94
N THR A 82 10.90 -4.27 5.47
CA THR A 82 9.72 -4.65 6.25
C THR A 82 10.07 -5.37 7.55
N PRO A 83 10.97 -6.38 7.58
CA PRO A 83 11.41 -6.98 8.83
C PRO A 83 12.14 -6.00 9.75
N LEU A 84 12.96 -5.10 9.19
CA LEU A 84 13.67 -4.08 9.98
C LEU A 84 12.69 -3.12 10.66
N PHE A 85 11.69 -2.63 9.94
CA PHE A 85 10.67 -1.74 10.49
C PHE A 85 9.69 -2.46 11.41
N GLY A 86 9.41 -3.75 11.19
CA GLY A 86 8.68 -4.58 12.14
C GLY A 86 9.42 -4.66 13.48
N SER A 87 10.72 -4.97 13.46
CA SER A 87 11.55 -4.98 14.67
C SER A 87 11.63 -3.60 15.34
N LEU A 88 11.69 -2.52 14.55
CA LEU A 88 11.66 -1.15 15.08
C LEU A 88 10.33 -0.85 15.77
N TYR A 89 9.21 -1.24 15.16
CA TYR A 89 7.88 -1.11 15.75
C TYR A 89 7.78 -1.85 17.08
N ASP A 90 8.27 -3.08 17.16
CA ASP A 90 8.23 -3.91 18.38
C ASP A 90 9.02 -3.25 19.51
N ARG A 91 10.16 -2.61 19.19
CA ARG A 91 11.00 -1.93 20.19
C ARG A 91 10.44 -0.60 20.67
N ILE A 92 9.89 0.20 19.76
CA ILE A 92 9.43 1.58 20.05
C ILE A 92 7.98 1.58 20.52
N GLY A 93 7.14 0.67 20.02
CA GLY A 93 5.72 0.57 20.36
C GLY A 93 4.84 1.73 19.88
N LYS A 94 5.40 2.72 19.15
CA LYS A 94 4.70 3.94 18.70
C LYS A 94 4.16 3.78 17.27
N GLY A 95 3.25 2.83 17.05
CA GLY A 95 2.72 2.53 15.73
C GLY A 95 2.11 3.72 15.01
N ALA A 96 1.30 4.53 15.68
CA ALA A 96 0.70 5.73 15.09
C ALA A 96 1.76 6.72 14.57
N THR A 97 2.85 6.92 15.31
CA THR A 97 3.95 7.81 14.89
C THR A 97 4.64 7.27 13.64
N LEU A 98 4.93 5.95 13.59
CA LEU A 98 5.56 5.32 12.44
C LEU A 98 4.67 5.40 11.19
N MET A 99 3.38 5.13 11.34
CA MET A 99 2.39 5.28 10.26
C MET A 99 2.30 6.73 9.76
N THR A 100 2.34 7.72 10.67
CA THR A 100 2.33 9.14 10.30
C THR A 100 3.60 9.54 9.54
N ILE A 101 4.78 9.10 9.99
CA ILE A 101 6.04 9.34 9.27
C ILE A 101 5.96 8.77 7.85
N GLY A 102 5.53 7.51 7.72
CA GLY A 102 5.39 6.89 6.40
C GLY A 102 4.37 7.60 5.49
N ALA A 103 3.25 8.09 6.05
CA ALA A 103 2.26 8.87 5.30
C ALA A 103 2.84 10.22 4.83
N VAL A 104 3.60 10.93 5.68
CA VAL A 104 4.29 12.16 5.29
C VAL A 104 5.32 11.92 4.19
N MET A 105 6.10 10.82 4.30
CA MET A 105 7.03 10.41 3.25
C MET A 105 6.30 10.13 1.93
N LEU A 106 5.13 9.48 1.98
CA LEU A 106 4.32 9.20 0.80
C LEU A 106 3.82 10.48 0.12
N ILE A 107 3.34 11.47 0.91
CA ILE A 107 2.97 12.79 0.40
C ILE A 107 4.16 13.46 -0.28
N PHE A 108 5.32 13.46 0.38
CA PHE A 108 6.55 14.03 -0.18
C PHE A 108 6.91 13.38 -1.53
N VAL A 109 6.90 12.04 -1.60
CA VAL A 109 7.22 11.30 -2.83
C VAL A 109 6.29 11.68 -3.98
N HIS A 110 4.98 11.67 -3.76
CA HIS A 110 4.02 12.00 -4.82
C HIS A 110 4.12 13.48 -5.22
N THR A 111 4.39 14.37 -4.27
CA THR A 111 4.64 15.78 -4.58
C THR A 111 5.88 15.94 -5.47
N MET A 112 6.97 15.25 -5.16
CA MET A 112 8.18 15.29 -5.99
C MET A 112 7.97 14.74 -7.39
N PHE A 113 7.19 13.67 -7.53
CA PHE A 113 6.83 13.13 -8.84
C PHE A 113 5.85 14.04 -9.61
N ALA A 114 5.00 14.81 -8.93
CA ALA A 114 4.06 15.74 -9.57
C ALA A 114 4.74 17.01 -10.08
N LEU A 115 5.81 17.45 -9.42
CA LEU A 115 6.49 18.69 -9.80
C LEU A 115 7.38 18.50 -11.04
N PRO A 116 7.48 19.49 -11.95
CA PRO A 116 8.34 19.44 -13.14
C PRO A 116 9.78 19.83 -12.80
N ILE A 117 10.34 19.27 -11.72
CA ILE A 117 11.70 19.53 -11.23
C ILE A 117 12.58 18.31 -11.48
N LEU A 118 13.80 18.53 -11.96
CA LEU A 118 14.83 17.50 -12.10
C LEU A 118 14.31 16.24 -12.84
N ASN A 119 13.85 16.42 -14.07
CA ASN A 119 13.38 15.33 -14.92
C ASN A 119 14.54 14.44 -15.39
N VAL A 120 15.26 13.85 -14.43
CA VAL A 120 16.42 12.98 -14.64
C VAL A 120 16.23 11.64 -13.91
N TRP A 121 16.67 10.57 -14.53
CA TRP A 121 16.43 9.21 -14.03
C TRP A 121 16.96 8.92 -12.62
N TRP A 122 18.12 9.49 -12.26
CA TRP A 122 18.70 9.30 -10.93
C TRP A 122 17.86 9.94 -9.81
N PHE A 123 17.24 11.09 -10.10
CA PHE A 123 16.30 11.71 -9.16
C PHE A 123 15.07 10.84 -8.94
N ALA A 124 14.47 10.33 -10.02
CA ALA A 124 13.35 9.40 -9.93
C ALA A 124 13.71 8.15 -9.13
N THR A 125 14.93 7.63 -9.29
CA THR A 125 15.43 6.48 -8.53
C THR A 125 15.52 6.78 -7.03
N ILE A 126 16.05 7.94 -6.65
CA ILE A 126 16.12 8.35 -5.23
C ILE A 126 14.71 8.46 -4.63
N ILE A 127 13.79 9.12 -5.33
CA ILE A 127 12.40 9.26 -4.85
C ILE A 127 11.71 7.91 -4.77
N MET A 128 11.97 6.97 -5.68
CA MET A 128 11.45 5.61 -5.62
C MET A 128 11.99 4.83 -4.42
N ILE A 129 13.26 5.01 -4.06
CA ILE A 129 13.83 4.43 -2.84
C ILE A 129 13.11 4.98 -1.61
N VAL A 130 12.86 6.30 -1.54
CA VAL A 130 12.09 6.91 -0.44
C VAL A 130 10.67 6.34 -0.38
N LEU A 131 10.03 6.09 -1.54
CA LEU A 131 8.75 5.39 -1.60
C LEU A 131 8.83 3.99 -0.98
N GLY A 132 9.92 3.26 -1.26
CA GLY A 132 10.18 1.93 -0.68
C GLY A 132 10.26 1.97 0.86
N PHE A 133 10.90 2.99 1.43
CA PHE A 133 10.92 3.21 2.89
C PHE A 133 9.50 3.46 3.44
N ALA A 134 8.72 4.36 2.81
CA ALA A 134 7.35 4.64 3.22
C ALA A 134 6.46 3.39 3.12
N PHE A 135 6.60 2.65 2.00
CA PHE A 135 5.84 1.43 1.74
C PHE A 135 6.12 0.33 2.76
N SER A 136 7.34 0.20 3.24
CA SER A 136 7.70 -0.82 4.23
C SER A 136 7.34 -0.38 5.65
N LEU A 137 7.44 0.91 5.96
CA LEU A 137 7.23 1.45 7.31
C LEU A 137 5.74 1.39 7.74
N VAL A 138 4.82 1.80 6.87
CA VAL A 138 3.38 1.86 7.22
C VAL A 138 2.80 0.48 7.48
N PRO A 139 2.91 -0.53 6.60
CA PRO A 139 2.37 -1.86 6.87
C PRO A 139 2.98 -2.53 8.09
N SER A 140 4.29 -2.32 8.34
CA SER A 140 4.99 -2.88 9.51
C SER A 140 4.40 -2.43 10.84
N ALA A 141 3.76 -1.26 10.88
CA ALA A 141 3.09 -0.74 12.08
C ALA A 141 1.57 -0.95 12.04
N MET A 142 0.96 -0.88 10.86
CA MET A 142 -0.49 -0.94 10.67
C MET A 142 -1.05 -2.33 10.95
N TRP A 143 -0.47 -3.38 10.34
CA TRP A 143 -1.00 -4.73 10.49
C TRP A 143 -0.92 -5.26 11.92
N PRO A 144 0.20 -5.10 12.66
CA PRO A 144 0.25 -5.48 14.08
C PRO A 144 -0.61 -4.61 15.00
N SER A 145 -1.17 -3.50 14.51
CA SER A 145 -2.08 -2.68 15.30
C SER A 145 -3.51 -3.22 15.32
N VAL A 146 -3.91 -4.04 14.35
CA VAL A 146 -5.27 -4.61 14.29
C VAL A 146 -5.60 -5.48 15.51
N PRO A 147 -4.73 -6.43 15.95
CA PRO A 147 -4.99 -7.23 17.13
C PRO A 147 -5.07 -6.43 18.44
N LYS A 148 -4.60 -5.19 18.46
CA LYS A 148 -4.70 -4.30 19.64
C LYS A 148 -6.09 -3.67 19.82
N ILE A 149 -6.92 -3.70 18.76
CA ILE A 149 -8.25 -3.06 18.75
C ILE A 149 -9.40 -4.05 18.49
N ILE A 150 -9.10 -5.20 17.92
CA ILE A 150 -10.07 -6.25 17.62
C ILE A 150 -9.68 -7.53 18.39
N PRO A 151 -10.62 -8.18 19.07
CA PRO A 151 -10.38 -9.44 19.75
C PRO A 151 -9.84 -10.53 18.80
N GLU A 152 -8.97 -11.37 19.31
CA GLU A 152 -8.27 -12.40 18.54
C GLU A 152 -9.22 -13.32 17.75
N LYS A 153 -10.32 -13.71 18.38
CA LYS A 153 -11.37 -14.55 17.78
C LYS A 153 -12.03 -13.94 16.52
N GLN A 154 -11.92 -12.62 16.32
CA GLN A 154 -12.55 -11.87 15.22
C GLN A 154 -11.54 -11.33 14.22
N LEU A 155 -10.23 -11.60 14.39
CA LEU A 155 -9.18 -11.05 13.54
C LEU A 155 -9.32 -11.44 12.07
N GLY A 156 -9.66 -12.70 11.79
CA GLY A 156 -9.86 -13.17 10.41
C GLY A 156 -10.94 -12.37 9.69
N THR A 157 -12.08 -12.13 10.35
CA THR A 157 -13.19 -11.32 9.81
C THR A 157 -12.77 -9.84 9.67
N ALA A 158 -12.03 -9.30 10.65
CA ALA A 158 -11.55 -7.92 10.59
C ALA A 158 -10.60 -7.71 9.41
N TYR A 159 -9.63 -8.59 9.22
CA TYR A 159 -8.71 -8.52 8.07
C TYR A 159 -9.45 -8.65 6.74
N ALA A 160 -10.41 -9.58 6.63
CA ALA A 160 -11.22 -9.72 5.43
C ALA A 160 -11.99 -8.44 5.09
N LEU A 161 -12.59 -7.78 6.08
CA LEU A 161 -13.29 -6.51 5.90
C LEU A 161 -12.34 -5.35 5.54
N ILE A 162 -11.14 -5.28 6.15
CA ILE A 162 -10.12 -4.29 5.78
C ILE A 162 -9.71 -4.48 4.32
N PHE A 163 -9.42 -5.72 3.89
CA PHE A 163 -9.08 -6.01 2.50
C PHE A 163 -10.24 -5.73 1.54
N TRP A 164 -11.48 -5.98 1.96
CA TRP A 164 -12.65 -5.65 1.16
C TRP A 164 -12.73 -4.13 0.91
N VAL A 165 -12.60 -3.30 1.94
CA VAL A 165 -12.55 -1.84 1.83
C VAL A 165 -11.37 -1.38 0.97
N GLN A 166 -10.19 -1.95 1.18
CA GLN A 166 -8.98 -1.66 0.40
C GLN A 166 -9.18 -1.91 -1.10
N ASN A 167 -9.82 -3.00 -1.48
CA ASN A 167 -10.03 -3.35 -2.89
C ASN A 167 -10.93 -2.36 -3.62
N TRP A 168 -11.86 -1.68 -2.95
CA TRP A 168 -12.62 -0.58 -3.56
C TRP A 168 -11.71 0.56 -4.01
N GLY A 169 -10.72 0.93 -3.18
CA GLY A 169 -9.72 1.93 -3.55
C GLY A 169 -8.81 1.45 -4.70
N LEU A 170 -8.33 0.21 -4.62
CA LEU A 170 -7.48 -0.39 -5.66
C LEU A 170 -8.21 -0.56 -7.00
N MET A 171 -9.52 -0.64 -7.01
CA MET A 171 -10.35 -0.62 -8.23
C MET A 171 -10.59 0.81 -8.71
N GLY A 172 -11.03 1.70 -7.83
CA GLY A 172 -11.49 3.04 -8.20
C GLY A 172 -10.37 3.99 -8.62
N VAL A 173 -9.23 3.97 -7.90
CA VAL A 173 -8.14 4.91 -8.19
C VAL A 173 -7.46 4.67 -9.54
N PRO A 174 -7.14 3.45 -9.98
CA PRO A 174 -6.63 3.23 -11.33
C PRO A 174 -7.61 3.64 -12.44
N LEU A 175 -8.91 3.44 -12.22
CA LEU A 175 -9.94 3.90 -13.16
C LEU A 175 -9.96 5.43 -13.27
N LEU A 176 -9.85 6.11 -12.13
CA LEU A 176 -9.76 7.58 -12.09
C LEU A 176 -8.50 8.08 -12.79
N ILE A 177 -7.34 7.49 -12.50
CA ILE A 177 -6.06 7.85 -13.16
C ILE A 177 -6.18 7.63 -14.68
N GLY A 178 -6.65 6.46 -15.10
CA GLY A 178 -6.84 6.16 -16.54
C GLY A 178 -7.81 7.13 -17.22
N TRP A 179 -8.88 7.53 -16.53
CA TRP A 179 -9.80 8.54 -17.04
C TRP A 179 -9.13 9.92 -17.18
N VAL A 180 -8.39 10.38 -16.17
CA VAL A 180 -7.65 11.65 -16.22
C VAL A 180 -6.63 11.66 -17.33
N LEU A 181 -5.78 10.62 -17.41
CA LEU A 181 -4.77 10.49 -18.46
C LEU A 181 -5.43 10.54 -19.86
N ASN A 182 -6.50 9.80 -20.06
CA ASN A 182 -7.16 9.73 -21.35
C ASN A 182 -7.93 11.01 -21.71
N SER A 183 -8.41 11.78 -20.73
CA SER A 183 -9.23 12.97 -20.97
C SER A 183 -8.42 14.27 -21.04
N TYR A 184 -7.31 14.36 -20.29
CA TYR A 184 -6.61 15.62 -20.08
C TYR A 184 -5.10 15.57 -20.40
N CYS A 185 -4.49 14.37 -20.44
CA CYS A 185 -3.05 14.22 -20.55
C CYS A 185 -2.61 13.50 -21.84
N LYS A 186 -3.46 13.40 -22.86
CA LYS A 186 -3.08 12.75 -24.12
C LYS A 186 -2.04 13.58 -24.87
N GLY A 187 -0.87 12.98 -25.09
CA GLY A 187 0.15 13.46 -26.02
C GLY A 187 -0.04 12.89 -27.44
N PRO A 188 0.93 13.09 -28.33
CA PRO A 188 0.91 12.55 -29.68
C PRO A 188 1.03 11.01 -29.67
N VAL A 189 0.57 10.38 -30.74
CA VAL A 189 0.83 8.96 -30.99
C VAL A 189 2.23 8.83 -31.60
N VAL A 190 3.12 8.08 -30.93
CA VAL A 190 4.49 7.82 -31.39
C VAL A 190 4.65 6.31 -31.59
N ASP A 191 5.11 5.89 -32.76
CA ASP A 191 5.30 4.47 -33.12
C ASP A 191 4.07 3.58 -32.89
N GLY A 192 2.86 4.15 -33.05
CA GLY A 192 1.59 3.45 -32.85
C GLY A 192 1.15 3.35 -31.39
N ALA A 193 1.91 3.89 -30.43
CA ALA A 193 1.58 3.95 -29.01
C ALA A 193 1.09 5.34 -28.61
N GLN A 194 0.04 5.40 -27.78
CA GLN A 194 -0.43 6.65 -27.19
C GLN A 194 0.55 7.11 -26.11
N THR A 195 1.05 8.35 -26.22
CA THR A 195 1.86 8.98 -25.17
C THR A 195 0.99 9.81 -24.23
N TYR A 196 1.52 10.10 -23.03
CA TYR A 196 0.84 10.91 -22.02
C TYR A 196 1.80 11.95 -21.42
N ASP A 197 1.28 13.16 -21.19
CA ASP A 197 1.97 14.22 -20.46
C ASP A 197 1.69 14.05 -18.95
N TYR A 198 2.75 13.82 -18.17
CA TYR A 198 2.71 13.56 -16.72
C TYR A 198 3.08 14.78 -15.88
#